data_5dc8a25e1c72859d240d2f3af3496d5b
#
_entry.id   5dc8a25e1c72859d240d2f3af3496d5b
#
_cell.length_a   1.000
_cell.length_b   1.000
_cell.length_c   1.000
_cell.angle_alpha   90.00
_cell.angle_beta   90.00
_cell.angle_gamma   90.00
#
_symmetry.space_group_name_H-M   'P 1'
#
loop_
_entity.id
_entity.type
_entity.pdbx_description
1 polymer ?
#
loop_
_entity_poly.entity_id
_entity_poly.type
_entity_poly.pdbx_seq_one_letter_code
_entity_poly.pdbx_strand_id
1 'polypeptide(L)'
;IVTPKSLPETLINSIEVSPHDKSTAYIATTRFKFNDYTPAIYKTTNYGKSWTNISSGIPTGAYTRVVREDTKRKDLLFAGTELGMYISWNGGKQWKSFQLNLPITPITDLKVSHDDLSIATMGRSFWILDDLGLIRQFKGTNKAFALLQPENAVVGNWRSQLNSNSDSFRGTDDSQGVNPANGIVFYYYLPNATKEQELTLVITDKDENLVRTISS
;
A
#
# COMPACT_ATOMS: atom_id res chain seq x y z
N ILE A 1 -0.59 15.84 -27.83
CA ILE A 1 -0.11 14.44 -27.70
C ILE A 1 1.14 14.46 -26.84
N VAL A 2 1.10 13.77 -25.69
CA VAL A 2 2.18 13.73 -24.70
C VAL A 2 2.82 12.34 -24.56
N THR A 3 2.61 11.46 -25.55
CA THR A 3 3.20 10.13 -25.58
C THR A 3 4.73 10.22 -25.55
N PRO A 4 5.42 9.42 -24.72
CA PRO A 4 6.87 9.38 -24.72
C PRO A 4 7.43 9.07 -26.11
N LYS A 5 8.28 9.93 -26.67
CA LYS A 5 8.82 9.77 -28.01
C LYS A 5 9.67 8.50 -28.21
N SER A 6 10.26 8.01 -27.11
CA SER A 6 11.09 6.79 -27.10
C SER A 6 10.33 5.54 -26.70
N LEU A 7 9.00 5.65 -26.46
CA LEU A 7 8.22 4.51 -26.07
C LEU A 7 7.99 3.61 -27.30
N PRO A 8 8.40 2.33 -27.28
CA PRO A 8 8.08 1.40 -28.35
C PRO A 8 6.58 1.16 -28.39
N GLU A 9 6.10 0.55 -29.47
CA GLU A 9 4.70 0.16 -29.54
C GLU A 9 4.32 -0.67 -28.31
N THR A 10 3.34 -0.17 -27.54
CA THR A 10 2.99 -0.69 -26.23
C THR A 10 1.54 -0.41 -25.89
N LEU A 11 0.99 -1.19 -24.99
CA LEU A 11 -0.32 -0.93 -24.40
C LEU A 11 -0.15 -0.07 -23.15
N ILE A 12 -0.83 1.07 -23.09
CA ILE A 12 -0.92 1.89 -21.86
C ILE A 12 -2.09 1.37 -21.04
N ASN A 13 -1.80 0.73 -19.92
CA ASN A 13 -2.81 0.10 -19.07
C ASN A 13 -3.43 1.07 -18.07
N SER A 14 -2.63 1.97 -17.52
CA SER A 14 -3.11 2.98 -16.57
C SER A 14 -2.39 4.30 -16.73
N ILE A 15 -3.11 5.36 -16.41
CA ILE A 15 -2.61 6.72 -16.28
C ILE A 15 -2.99 7.21 -14.89
N GLU A 16 -2.02 7.78 -14.19
CA GLU A 16 -2.20 8.40 -12.87
C GLU A 16 -1.62 9.81 -12.87
N VAL A 17 -2.45 10.78 -12.52
CA VAL A 17 -1.99 12.17 -12.30
C VAL A 17 -1.65 12.31 -10.81
N SER A 18 -0.48 12.84 -10.50
CA SER A 18 -0.08 13.04 -9.10
C SER A 18 -1.08 13.96 -8.38
N PRO A 19 -1.60 13.55 -7.20
CA PRO A 19 -2.42 14.43 -6.37
C PRO A 19 -1.61 15.56 -5.73
N HIS A 20 -0.28 15.50 -5.76
CA HIS A 20 0.62 16.44 -5.10
C HIS A 20 1.25 17.47 -6.05
N ASP A 21 1.30 17.18 -7.34
CA ASP A 21 1.96 18.03 -8.33
C ASP A 21 1.33 17.89 -9.71
N LYS A 22 0.69 18.93 -10.18
CA LYS A 22 -0.03 18.98 -11.47
C LYS A 22 0.87 18.74 -12.69
N SER A 23 2.18 18.93 -12.57
CA SER A 23 3.16 18.67 -13.64
C SER A 23 3.57 17.19 -13.70
N THR A 24 3.25 16.43 -12.67
CA THR A 24 3.67 15.04 -12.49
C THR A 24 2.55 14.06 -12.84
N ALA A 25 2.89 13.05 -13.63
CA ALA A 25 2.00 11.93 -13.95
C ALA A 25 2.81 10.65 -14.14
N TYR A 26 2.12 9.54 -14.02
CA TYR A 26 2.65 8.19 -14.17
C TYR A 26 1.86 7.42 -15.19
N ILE A 27 2.52 6.54 -15.95
CA ILE A 27 1.85 5.57 -16.81
C ILE A 27 2.42 4.17 -16.54
N ALA A 28 1.55 3.17 -16.47
CA ALA A 28 1.95 1.77 -16.50
C ALA A 28 1.66 1.20 -17.88
N THR A 29 2.66 0.54 -18.47
CA THR A 29 2.59 0.03 -19.83
C THR A 29 2.99 -1.44 -19.90
N THR A 30 2.56 -2.14 -20.93
CA THR A 30 2.92 -3.53 -21.14
C THR A 30 3.08 -3.88 -22.61
N ARG A 31 3.92 -4.85 -22.89
CA ARG A 31 4.22 -5.38 -24.23
C ARG A 31 4.07 -6.91 -24.32
N PHE A 32 3.32 -7.51 -23.41
CA PHE A 32 3.17 -8.97 -23.37
C PHE A 32 2.71 -9.58 -24.71
N LYS A 33 1.93 -8.82 -25.50
CA LYS A 33 1.51 -9.24 -26.86
C LYS A 33 2.67 -9.35 -27.86
N PHE A 34 3.81 -8.73 -27.55
CA PHE A 34 5.05 -8.81 -28.31
C PHE A 34 6.07 -9.76 -27.64
N ASN A 35 5.61 -10.65 -26.76
CA ASN A 35 6.45 -11.55 -25.98
C ASN A 35 7.53 -10.85 -25.13
N ASP A 36 7.24 -9.60 -24.73
CA ASP A 36 8.08 -8.78 -23.87
C ASP A 36 7.37 -8.59 -22.52
N TYR A 37 7.87 -9.22 -21.48
CA TYR A 37 7.34 -9.22 -20.13
C TYR A 37 8.10 -8.29 -19.17
N THR A 38 8.85 -7.35 -19.73
CA THR A 38 9.60 -6.37 -18.96
C THR A 38 8.66 -5.39 -18.26
N PRO A 39 8.81 -5.13 -16.95
CA PRO A 39 8.01 -4.13 -16.27
C PRO A 39 8.33 -2.73 -16.79
N ALA A 40 7.30 -1.91 -17.00
CA ALA A 40 7.46 -0.60 -17.58
C ALA A 40 6.49 0.43 -16.97
N ILE A 41 7.00 1.18 -16.00
CA ILE A 41 6.35 2.35 -15.40
C ILE A 41 7.16 3.58 -15.80
N TYR A 42 6.50 4.61 -16.29
CA TYR A 42 7.14 5.88 -16.64
C TYR A 42 6.56 7.02 -15.81
N LYS A 43 7.42 7.96 -15.43
CA LYS A 43 7.08 9.19 -14.71
C LYS A 43 7.43 10.40 -15.56
N THR A 44 6.55 11.38 -15.61
CA THR A 44 6.84 12.75 -16.06
C THR A 44 6.74 13.71 -14.89
N THR A 45 7.52 14.80 -14.93
CA THR A 45 7.47 15.92 -13.97
C THR A 45 7.36 17.27 -14.67
N ASN A 46 7.00 17.27 -15.97
CA ASN A 46 6.98 18.46 -16.80
C ASN A 46 5.82 18.41 -17.82
N TYR A 47 4.64 18.01 -17.37
CA TYR A 47 3.42 17.93 -18.19
C TYR A 47 3.55 17.02 -19.41
N GLY A 48 4.32 15.92 -19.30
CA GLY A 48 4.48 14.95 -20.38
C GLY A 48 5.50 15.34 -21.46
N LYS A 49 6.28 16.42 -21.28
CA LYS A 49 7.33 16.80 -22.25
C LYS A 49 8.46 15.78 -22.30
N SER A 50 8.79 15.19 -21.16
CA SER A 50 9.71 14.06 -21.06
C SER A 50 9.22 13.02 -20.06
N TRP A 51 9.66 11.77 -20.26
CA TRP A 51 9.29 10.64 -19.44
C TRP A 51 10.54 9.84 -19.06
N THR A 52 10.58 9.36 -17.84
CA THR A 52 11.66 8.53 -17.31
C THR A 52 11.10 7.20 -16.87
N ASN A 53 11.74 6.10 -17.25
CA ASN A 53 11.39 4.77 -16.72
C ASN A 53 11.79 4.69 -15.26
N ILE A 54 10.85 4.25 -14.42
CA ILE A 54 11.00 4.16 -12.97
C ILE A 54 10.71 2.75 -12.45
N SER A 55 10.97 1.69 -13.22
CA SER A 55 10.62 0.30 -12.88
C SER A 55 11.68 -0.45 -12.07
N SER A 56 12.74 0.21 -11.62
CA SER A 56 13.87 -0.42 -10.93
C SER A 56 13.44 -1.18 -9.67
N GLY A 57 13.73 -2.48 -9.60
CA GLY A 57 13.35 -3.36 -8.48
C GLY A 57 12.13 -4.24 -8.74
N ILE A 58 11.41 -4.02 -9.85
CA ILE A 58 10.38 -4.96 -10.31
C ILE A 58 11.06 -5.97 -11.24
N PRO A 59 10.98 -7.29 -10.97
CA PRO A 59 11.67 -8.30 -11.78
C PRO A 59 11.03 -8.47 -13.15
N THR A 60 11.82 -8.92 -14.10
CA THR A 60 11.33 -9.36 -15.42
C THR A 60 10.30 -10.48 -15.25
N GLY A 61 9.23 -10.44 -16.04
CA GLY A 61 8.08 -11.35 -15.90
C GLY A 61 6.91 -10.72 -15.12
N ALA A 62 7.19 -9.80 -14.19
CA ALA A 62 6.18 -9.03 -13.48
C ALA A 62 5.81 -7.76 -14.28
N TYR A 63 5.29 -7.90 -15.51
CA TYR A 63 4.91 -6.74 -16.30
C TYR A 63 3.78 -5.94 -15.63
N THR A 64 3.83 -4.63 -15.80
CA THR A 64 3.02 -3.69 -15.04
C THR A 64 1.64 -3.48 -15.63
N ARG A 65 0.63 -3.43 -14.77
CA ARG A 65 -0.77 -3.19 -15.15
C ARG A 65 -1.29 -1.85 -14.66
N VAL A 66 -0.91 -1.46 -13.46
CA VAL A 66 -1.42 -0.26 -12.81
C VAL A 66 -0.35 0.38 -11.92
N VAL A 67 -0.40 1.69 -11.81
CA VAL A 67 0.38 2.48 -10.84
C VAL A 67 -0.55 3.51 -10.20
N ARG A 68 -0.40 3.73 -8.88
CA ARG A 68 -1.13 4.77 -8.14
C ARG A 68 -0.19 5.46 -7.17
N GLU A 69 -0.36 6.77 -7.01
CA GLU A 69 0.30 7.54 -5.96
C GLU A 69 -0.62 7.71 -4.76
N ASP A 70 -0.05 7.61 -3.55
CA ASP A 70 -0.78 7.87 -2.32
C ASP A 70 -1.29 9.32 -2.28
N THR A 71 -2.53 9.51 -1.81
CA THR A 71 -3.17 10.83 -1.80
C THR A 71 -2.67 11.75 -0.71
N LYS A 72 -2.04 11.22 0.35
CA LYS A 72 -1.56 11.98 1.51
C LYS A 72 -0.03 12.08 1.57
N ARG A 73 0.68 11.06 1.09
CA ARG A 73 2.14 11.04 1.09
C ARG A 73 2.70 11.08 -0.33
N LYS A 74 3.31 12.21 -0.68
CA LYS A 74 4.03 12.37 -1.96
C LYS A 74 5.12 11.32 -2.11
N ASP A 75 5.31 10.83 -3.35
CA ASP A 75 6.32 9.85 -3.74
C ASP A 75 6.13 8.45 -3.10
N LEU A 76 5.03 8.18 -2.42
CA LEU A 76 4.60 6.85 -2.04
C LEU A 76 3.76 6.28 -3.18
N LEU A 77 4.29 5.25 -3.85
CA LEU A 77 3.65 4.66 -5.03
C LEU A 77 3.34 3.18 -4.79
N PHE A 78 2.21 2.76 -5.35
CA PHE A 78 1.80 1.36 -5.42
C PHE A 78 1.72 0.93 -6.88
N ALA A 79 2.24 -0.26 -7.20
CA ALA A 79 2.16 -0.83 -8.54
C ALA A 79 1.57 -2.24 -8.49
N GLY A 80 0.60 -2.48 -9.36
CA GLY A 80 0.06 -3.80 -9.64
C GLY A 80 0.70 -4.38 -10.90
N THR A 81 1.10 -5.64 -10.80
CA THR A 81 1.75 -6.39 -11.88
C THR A 81 1.04 -7.70 -12.15
N GLU A 82 1.51 -8.45 -13.13
CA GLU A 82 1.04 -9.82 -13.40
C GLU A 82 1.32 -10.78 -12.24
N LEU A 83 2.36 -10.53 -11.45
CA LEU A 83 2.82 -11.42 -10.38
C LEU A 83 2.60 -10.85 -8.97
N GLY A 84 1.71 -9.86 -8.82
CA GLY A 84 1.36 -9.28 -7.54
C GLY A 84 1.71 -7.80 -7.39
N MET A 85 1.90 -7.35 -6.16
CA MET A 85 2.05 -5.95 -5.81
C MET A 85 3.48 -5.54 -5.49
N TYR A 86 3.77 -4.29 -5.81
CA TYR A 86 5.03 -3.61 -5.46
C TYR A 86 4.73 -2.24 -4.86
N ILE A 87 5.64 -1.77 -4.01
CA ILE A 87 5.59 -0.48 -3.35
C ILE A 87 6.90 0.27 -3.53
N SER A 88 6.82 1.60 -3.67
CA SER A 88 7.97 2.49 -3.66
C SER A 88 7.71 3.66 -2.71
N TRP A 89 8.65 3.93 -1.80
CA TRP A 89 8.59 5.09 -0.88
C TRP A 89 9.37 6.30 -1.38
N ASN A 90 9.93 6.24 -2.58
CA ASN A 90 10.87 7.23 -3.11
C ASN A 90 10.59 7.63 -4.56
N GLY A 91 9.31 7.66 -4.94
CA GLY A 91 8.86 8.15 -6.24
C GLY A 91 9.23 7.24 -7.41
N GLY A 92 9.33 5.94 -7.17
CA GLY A 92 9.65 4.93 -8.17
C GLY A 92 11.16 4.72 -8.39
N LYS A 93 12.05 5.35 -7.62
CA LYS A 93 13.49 5.11 -7.73
C LYS A 93 13.86 3.67 -7.39
N GLN A 94 13.14 3.07 -6.45
CA GLN A 94 13.29 1.68 -6.05
C GLN A 94 11.94 1.10 -5.67
N TRP A 95 11.61 -0.05 -6.24
CA TRP A 95 10.44 -0.84 -5.88
C TRP A 95 10.84 -2.04 -5.03
N LYS A 96 9.93 -2.41 -4.13
CA LYS A 96 10.03 -3.64 -3.33
C LYS A 96 8.73 -4.41 -3.45
N SER A 97 8.80 -5.73 -3.38
CA SER A 97 7.61 -6.58 -3.30
C SER A 97 6.77 -6.19 -2.08
N PHE A 98 5.47 -6.11 -2.28
CA PHE A 98 4.51 -5.74 -1.25
C PHE A 98 3.29 -6.66 -1.30
N GLN A 99 3.53 -7.91 -0.98
CA GLN A 99 2.54 -8.98 -1.14
C GLN A 99 1.70 -9.20 0.12
N LEU A 100 2.29 -9.00 1.32
CA LEU A 100 1.65 -9.32 2.60
C LEU A 100 1.01 -10.73 2.55
N ASN A 101 -0.28 -10.84 2.87
CA ASN A 101 -1.07 -12.08 2.75
C ASN A 101 -1.79 -12.23 1.40
N LEU A 102 -1.61 -11.27 0.47
CA LEU A 102 -2.18 -11.36 -0.87
C LEU A 102 -1.52 -12.51 -1.65
N PRO A 103 -2.28 -13.48 -2.21
CA PRO A 103 -1.70 -14.52 -3.04
C PRO A 103 -1.09 -13.95 -4.32
N ILE A 104 -0.15 -14.68 -4.92
CA ILE A 104 0.40 -14.31 -6.23
C ILE A 104 -0.74 -14.38 -7.25
N THR A 105 -1.11 -13.23 -7.79
CA THR A 105 -2.21 -13.08 -8.74
C THR A 105 -2.01 -11.80 -9.56
N PRO A 106 -2.50 -11.73 -10.79
CA PRO A 106 -2.49 -10.49 -11.54
C PRO A 106 -3.33 -9.41 -10.85
N ILE A 107 -2.75 -8.24 -10.66
CA ILE A 107 -3.43 -7.07 -10.11
C ILE A 107 -3.94 -6.24 -11.26
N THR A 108 -5.25 -6.13 -11.40
CA THR A 108 -5.89 -5.46 -12.53
C THR A 108 -6.09 -3.98 -12.32
N ASP A 109 -6.39 -3.57 -11.09
CA ASP A 109 -6.50 -2.15 -10.71
C ASP A 109 -6.22 -1.93 -9.22
N LEU A 110 -5.89 -0.70 -8.88
CA LEU A 110 -5.64 -0.20 -7.54
C LEU A 110 -6.35 1.12 -7.32
N LYS A 111 -6.86 1.33 -6.12
CA LYS A 111 -7.45 2.61 -5.72
C LYS A 111 -7.05 2.95 -4.30
N VAL A 112 -6.36 4.07 -4.13
CA VAL A 112 -6.18 4.71 -2.81
C VAL A 112 -7.41 5.54 -2.52
N SER A 113 -8.12 5.25 -1.43
CA SER A 113 -9.32 5.97 -1.02
C SER A 113 -9.30 6.14 0.49
N HIS A 114 -9.40 7.38 0.95
CA HIS A 114 -9.25 7.73 2.36
C HIS A 114 -7.91 7.24 2.91
N ASP A 115 -7.93 6.24 3.77
CA ASP A 115 -6.72 5.64 4.36
C ASP A 115 -6.51 4.19 3.94
N ASP A 116 -7.24 3.72 2.95
CA ASP A 116 -7.23 2.34 2.50
C ASP A 116 -6.71 2.19 1.07
N LEU A 117 -6.16 1.03 0.76
CA LEU A 117 -5.82 0.61 -0.58
C LEU A 117 -6.71 -0.54 -1.02
N SER A 118 -7.62 -0.26 -1.95
CA SER A 118 -8.43 -1.28 -2.60
C SER A 118 -7.68 -1.88 -3.78
N ILE A 119 -7.72 -3.20 -3.90
CA ILE A 119 -6.97 -3.99 -4.86
C ILE A 119 -7.93 -4.88 -5.63
N ALA A 120 -7.98 -4.72 -6.94
CA ALA A 120 -8.70 -5.61 -7.84
C ALA A 120 -7.75 -6.66 -8.42
N THR A 121 -8.13 -7.93 -8.32
CA THR A 121 -7.31 -9.04 -8.82
C THR A 121 -8.00 -9.79 -9.96
N MET A 122 -7.23 -10.49 -10.75
CA MET A 122 -7.77 -11.43 -11.74
C MET A 122 -7.91 -12.81 -11.09
N GLY A 123 -9.16 -13.16 -10.73
CA GLY A 123 -9.51 -14.50 -10.24
C GLY A 123 -9.32 -14.73 -8.73
N ARG A 124 -8.93 -13.70 -7.95
CA ARG A 124 -8.78 -13.77 -6.49
C ARG A 124 -9.59 -12.70 -5.75
N SER A 125 -10.70 -12.26 -6.36
CA SER A 125 -11.63 -11.28 -5.78
C SER A 125 -11.02 -9.90 -5.53
N PHE A 126 -11.66 -9.09 -4.69
CA PHE A 126 -11.18 -7.78 -4.24
C PHE A 126 -10.55 -7.91 -2.87
N TRP A 127 -9.50 -7.12 -2.65
CA TRP A 127 -8.79 -7.04 -1.38
C TRP A 127 -8.74 -5.60 -0.92
N ILE A 128 -8.70 -5.40 0.39
CA ILE A 128 -8.53 -4.10 1.00
C ILE A 128 -7.37 -4.20 1.98
N LEU A 129 -6.42 -3.28 1.85
CA LEU A 129 -5.43 -3.03 2.88
C LEU A 129 -5.88 -1.80 3.65
N ASP A 130 -6.38 -2.04 4.85
CA ASP A 130 -6.79 -1.00 5.77
C ASP A 130 -5.58 -0.26 6.34
N ASP A 131 -5.77 1.00 6.74
CA ASP A 131 -4.81 1.82 7.48
C ASP A 131 -3.45 2.00 6.79
N LEU A 132 -3.45 2.77 5.69
CA LEU A 132 -2.20 3.21 5.06
C LEU A 132 -1.38 4.17 5.94
N GLY A 133 -1.91 4.64 7.06
CA GLY A 133 -1.22 5.50 8.01
C GLY A 133 0.10 4.91 8.49
N LEU A 134 0.13 3.60 8.71
CA LEU A 134 1.34 2.86 9.07
C LEU A 134 2.36 2.87 7.93
N ILE A 135 1.92 2.59 6.71
CA ILE A 135 2.77 2.55 5.51
C ILE A 135 3.33 3.94 5.21
N ARG A 136 2.55 4.99 5.47
CA ARG A 136 2.98 6.38 5.30
C ARG A 136 4.08 6.78 6.28
N GLN A 137 4.10 6.24 7.49
CA GLN A 137 5.13 6.51 8.50
C GLN A 137 6.42 5.72 8.23
N PHE A 138 6.33 4.60 7.53
CA PHE A 138 7.47 3.76 7.20
C PHE A 138 8.31 4.38 6.09
N LYS A 139 9.65 4.39 6.26
CA LYS A 139 10.59 4.98 5.28
C LYS A 139 11.28 3.95 4.37
N GLY A 140 10.75 2.72 4.35
CA GLY A 140 11.35 1.63 3.54
C GLY A 140 12.57 0.96 4.16
N THR A 141 13.25 1.62 5.10
CA THR A 141 14.45 1.11 5.81
C THR A 141 14.51 1.71 7.22
N ASN A 142 13.68 1.22 8.13
CA ASN A 142 13.84 1.57 9.54
C ASN A 142 14.97 0.73 10.13
N LYS A 143 15.96 1.39 10.72
CA LYS A 143 17.11 0.73 11.37
C LYS A 143 17.08 0.83 12.91
N ALA A 144 16.17 1.62 13.44
CA ALA A 144 16.01 1.86 14.87
C ALA A 144 14.59 1.49 15.33
N PHE A 145 14.44 1.30 16.64
CA PHE A 145 13.13 1.19 17.27
C PHE A 145 12.27 2.40 16.89
N ALA A 146 11.01 2.13 16.57
CA ALA A 146 10.03 3.17 16.30
C ALA A 146 8.65 2.74 16.83
N LEU A 147 8.03 3.59 17.63
CA LEU A 147 6.61 3.52 17.92
C LEU A 147 5.90 4.31 16.82
N LEU A 148 4.97 3.66 16.12
CA LEU A 148 4.18 4.31 15.08
C LEU A 148 2.98 5.01 15.71
N GLN A 149 2.66 6.19 15.20
CA GLN A 149 1.49 6.94 15.66
C GLN A 149 0.22 6.18 15.27
N PRO A 150 -0.64 5.82 16.21
CA PRO A 150 -1.91 5.17 15.90
C PRO A 150 -2.86 6.15 15.20
N GLU A 151 -3.81 5.63 14.46
CA GLU A 151 -4.92 6.42 13.96
C GLU A 151 -5.88 6.82 15.08
N ASN A 152 -6.67 7.86 14.83
CA ASN A 152 -7.72 8.28 15.75
C ASN A 152 -8.81 7.21 15.81
N ALA A 153 -9.02 6.64 16.99
CA ALA A 153 -10.10 5.70 17.20
C ALA A 153 -11.39 6.41 17.61
N VAL A 154 -12.50 6.00 17.02
CA VAL A 154 -13.83 6.49 17.38
C VAL A 154 -14.42 5.56 18.44
N VAL A 155 -14.72 6.13 19.61
CA VAL A 155 -15.45 5.40 20.64
C VAL A 155 -16.91 5.36 20.24
N GLY A 156 -17.43 4.18 19.94
CA GLY A 156 -18.80 3.99 19.51
C GLY A 156 -19.35 2.61 19.91
N ASN A 157 -20.66 2.53 20.01
CA ASN A 157 -21.36 1.27 20.24
C ASN A 157 -21.84 0.73 18.87
N TRP A 158 -21.03 -0.11 18.24
CA TRP A 158 -21.34 -0.70 16.95
C TRP A 158 -22.21 -1.94 17.16
N ARG A 159 -23.52 -1.73 17.32
CA ARG A 159 -24.48 -2.84 17.25
C ARG A 159 -24.89 -3.03 15.80
N SER A 160 -24.68 -4.24 15.27
CA SER A 160 -25.29 -4.61 14.01
C SER A 160 -26.81 -4.55 14.16
N GLN A 161 -27.46 -3.69 13.38
CA GLN A 161 -28.94 -3.61 13.36
C GLN A 161 -29.57 -4.85 12.69
N LEU A 162 -28.78 -5.66 11.99
CA LEU A 162 -29.28 -6.75 11.16
C LEU A 162 -29.15 -8.13 11.82
N ASN A 163 -28.39 -8.27 12.88
CA ASN A 163 -28.26 -9.59 13.53
C ASN A 163 -27.78 -9.49 14.99
N SER A 164 -28.53 -10.11 15.90
CA SER A 164 -28.16 -10.24 17.30
C SER A 164 -27.03 -11.27 17.54
N ASN A 165 -26.66 -12.05 16.54
CA ASN A 165 -25.61 -13.07 16.58
C ASN A 165 -24.45 -12.68 15.69
N SER A 166 -23.77 -11.57 16.02
CA SER A 166 -22.58 -11.09 15.30
C SER A 166 -21.39 -12.08 15.28
N ASP A 167 -21.37 -13.03 16.19
CA ASP A 167 -20.32 -14.05 16.26
C ASP A 167 -20.38 -15.10 15.14
N SER A 168 -21.54 -15.28 14.51
CA SER A 168 -21.69 -16.19 13.36
C SER A 168 -21.12 -15.64 12.05
N PHE A 169 -20.82 -14.34 11.99
CA PHE A 169 -20.21 -13.66 10.83
C PHE A 169 -18.70 -13.46 10.97
N ARG A 170 -18.10 -13.89 12.04
CA ARG A 170 -16.65 -14.05 12.10
C ARG A 170 -16.30 -15.29 11.29
N GLY A 171 -16.13 -15.08 9.99
CA GLY A 171 -15.78 -16.16 9.09
C GLY A 171 -14.55 -16.91 9.59
N THR A 172 -14.65 -18.21 9.66
CA THR A 172 -13.50 -19.12 9.77
C THR A 172 -12.84 -19.35 8.41
N ASP A 173 -13.31 -18.65 7.39
CA ASP A 173 -12.85 -18.74 6.02
C ASP A 173 -11.86 -17.60 5.77
N ASP A 174 -10.60 -17.96 5.50
CA ASP A 174 -9.52 -17.02 5.19
C ASP A 174 -9.80 -16.16 3.94
N SER A 175 -10.81 -16.49 3.15
CA SER A 175 -11.26 -15.69 2.01
C SER A 175 -12.22 -14.55 2.40
N GLN A 176 -12.69 -14.51 3.63
CA GLN A 176 -13.57 -13.45 4.12
C GLN A 176 -12.78 -12.31 4.74
N GLY A 177 -13.20 -11.08 4.45
CA GLY A 177 -12.64 -9.90 5.09
C GLY A 177 -12.92 -9.89 6.60
N VAL A 178 -11.93 -9.48 7.38
CA VAL A 178 -12.06 -9.31 8.83
C VAL A 178 -12.16 -7.82 9.12
N ASN A 179 -13.13 -7.43 9.96
CA ASN A 179 -13.21 -6.04 10.39
C ASN A 179 -11.98 -5.64 11.22
N PRO A 180 -11.55 -4.37 11.15
CA PRO A 180 -10.48 -3.85 12.00
C PRO A 180 -10.78 -4.10 13.49
N ALA A 181 -9.74 -4.24 14.29
CA ALA A 181 -9.87 -4.39 15.74
C ALA A 181 -10.57 -3.17 16.37
N ASN A 182 -11.47 -3.41 17.31
CA ASN A 182 -12.09 -2.33 18.07
C ASN A 182 -11.07 -1.67 19.00
N GLY A 183 -11.01 -0.34 18.97
CA GLY A 183 -10.15 0.46 19.85
C GLY A 183 -8.89 0.97 19.15
N ILE A 184 -7.96 1.46 19.96
CA ILE A 184 -6.68 1.98 19.45
C ILE A 184 -5.71 0.82 19.32
N VAL A 185 -5.15 0.66 18.12
CA VAL A 185 -4.12 -0.34 17.84
C VAL A 185 -2.77 0.36 17.78
N PHE A 186 -1.83 -0.08 18.62
CA PHE A 186 -0.46 0.43 18.64
C PHE A 186 0.45 -0.48 17.84
N TYR A 187 1.20 0.09 16.92
CA TYR A 187 2.20 -0.61 16.14
C TYR A 187 3.59 -0.09 16.46
N TYR A 188 4.52 -0.98 16.59
CA TYR A 188 5.92 -0.64 16.78
C TYR A 188 6.83 -1.47 15.88
N TYR A 189 7.95 -0.89 15.54
CA TYR A 189 9.01 -1.58 14.80
C TYR A 189 10.20 -1.80 15.73
N LEU A 190 10.54 -3.05 15.97
CA LEU A 190 11.66 -3.45 16.81
C LEU A 190 12.66 -4.26 15.98
N PRO A 191 13.72 -3.62 15.46
CA PRO A 191 14.79 -4.34 14.78
C PRO A 191 15.61 -5.13 15.80
N ASN A 192 16.03 -6.34 15.42
CA ASN A 192 16.89 -7.21 16.25
C ASN A 192 16.28 -7.57 17.63
N ALA A 193 14.97 -7.81 17.67
CA ALA A 193 14.33 -8.30 18.90
C ALA A 193 14.93 -9.64 19.35
N THR A 194 15.28 -9.73 20.64
CA THR A 194 15.65 -10.98 21.30
C THR A 194 14.51 -11.45 22.19
N LYS A 195 14.42 -12.76 22.45
CA LYS A 195 13.37 -13.34 23.30
C LYS A 195 13.42 -12.86 24.76
N GLU A 196 14.54 -12.28 25.16
CA GLU A 196 14.79 -11.83 26.54
C GLU A 196 14.48 -10.33 26.75
N GLN A 197 14.10 -9.62 25.69
CA GLN A 197 13.74 -8.20 25.77
C GLN A 197 12.29 -8.05 26.19
N GLU A 198 12.09 -7.41 27.33
CA GLU A 198 10.76 -6.96 27.79
C GLU A 198 10.42 -5.63 27.11
N LEU A 199 9.22 -5.54 26.58
CA LEU A 199 8.69 -4.32 25.99
C LEU A 199 7.59 -3.79 26.90
N THR A 200 7.69 -2.54 27.30
CA THR A 200 6.68 -1.86 28.10
C THR A 200 6.12 -0.67 27.35
N LEU A 201 4.80 -0.62 27.18
CA LEU A 201 4.05 0.52 26.65
C LEU A 201 3.37 1.23 27.81
N VAL A 202 3.74 2.49 28.04
CA VAL A 202 3.14 3.36 29.05
C VAL A 202 2.22 4.36 28.37
N ILE A 203 0.97 4.41 28.77
CA ILE A 203 -0.05 5.33 28.28
C ILE A 203 -0.32 6.36 29.36
N THR A 204 -0.15 7.64 29.02
CA THR A 204 -0.43 8.77 29.91
C THR A 204 -1.51 9.68 29.32
N ASP A 205 -2.17 10.45 30.16
CA ASP A 205 -3.05 11.53 29.72
C ASP A 205 -2.24 12.78 29.29
N LYS A 206 -2.93 13.85 28.90
CA LYS A 206 -2.32 15.13 28.51
C LYS A 206 -1.54 15.84 29.63
N ASP A 207 -1.83 15.50 30.88
CA ASP A 207 -1.21 16.07 32.08
C ASP A 207 -0.13 15.10 32.64
N GLU A 208 0.32 14.13 31.83
CA GLU A 208 1.34 13.10 32.12
C GLU A 208 0.96 12.11 33.24
N ASN A 209 -0.30 12.06 33.65
CA ASN A 209 -0.75 11.07 34.62
C ASN A 209 -0.83 9.70 33.97
N LEU A 210 -0.38 8.68 34.70
CA LEU A 210 -0.43 7.29 34.21
C LEU A 210 -1.89 6.82 34.04
N VAL A 211 -2.24 6.42 32.81
CA VAL A 211 -3.52 5.81 32.48
C VAL A 211 -3.41 4.28 32.48
N ARG A 212 -2.38 3.74 31.81
CA ARG A 212 -2.18 2.29 31.71
C ARG A 212 -0.73 1.94 31.37
N THR A 213 -0.28 0.81 31.90
CA THR A 213 0.96 0.15 31.51
C THR A 213 0.63 -1.22 30.91
N ILE A 214 1.24 -1.56 29.77
CA ILE A 214 1.13 -2.85 29.09
C ILE A 214 2.55 -3.37 28.91
N SER A 215 2.85 -4.58 29.39
CA SER A 215 4.14 -5.25 29.23
C SER A 215 3.95 -6.58 28.49
N SER A 216 4.98 -6.97 27.68
CA SER A 216 5.00 -8.26 26.96
C SER A 216 5.47 -9.37 27.87
#